data_7de71ebf2dbbef60d5577a248c38545d
#
_entry.id   7de71ebf2dbbef60d5577a248c38545d
#
_cell.length_a   1.000
_cell.length_b   1.000
_cell.length_c   1.000
_cell.angle_alpha   90.00
_cell.angle_beta   90.00
_cell.angle_gamma   90.00
#
_symmetry.space_group_name_H-M   'P 1'
#
loop_
_entity.id
_entity.type
_entity.pdbx_description
1 polymer ?
#
loop_
_entity_poly.entity_id
_entity_poly.type
_entity_poly.pdbx_seq_one_letter_code
_entity_poly.pdbx_strand_id
1 'polypeptide(L)'
;MNSIDIDVGGTFTDLVLNFEGKTLVKKVPTTPFDLSVCFSKVIEEGAGALGLKMEELLPSVEMIRYSTTIAMNRLIERKGPRLGLITSEGHEDVVLIGRGAQWIDGTRVAERRNLAVQKKPDPLIPRDMIVGVKERIDSRGTIIRPLDEEDLRSKVRYLVNRGARGFVVSLLWGFLNPLHEKRVKEIIRDEYKEFHIGYLPVVLAGQVVGKLGEYERTLAAILDAYLQRSMQIELSAMWDKLRERGYKKPLLMIQSSGGIAEVFRTTASRTFNSGPVSGLMGAHHVAKTLGYSNVIMTDMG
;
A
#
# COMPACT_ATOMS: atom_id res chain seq x y z
N MET A 1 8.31 -24.73 16.40
CA MET A 1 7.39 -23.62 16.07
C MET A 1 6.61 -24.00 14.83
N ASN A 2 5.30 -24.07 14.92
CA ASN A 2 4.44 -24.34 13.79
C ASN A 2 4.14 -23.01 13.07
N SER A 3 4.48 -22.91 11.79
CA SER A 3 4.30 -21.66 11.03
C SER A 3 3.81 -21.92 9.61
N ILE A 4 3.08 -20.97 9.08
CA ILE A 4 2.60 -20.95 7.70
C ILE A 4 3.11 -19.67 7.04
N ASP A 5 3.76 -19.83 5.90
CA ASP A 5 4.19 -18.75 5.04
C ASP A 5 3.44 -18.86 3.71
N ILE A 6 2.78 -17.79 3.29
CA ILE A 6 1.99 -17.78 2.06
C ILE A 6 2.42 -16.60 1.21
N ASP A 7 2.75 -16.88 -0.05
CA ASP A 7 2.96 -15.87 -1.08
C ASP A 7 1.88 -15.97 -2.15
N VAL A 8 1.10 -14.89 -2.31
CA VAL A 8 0.07 -14.80 -3.33
C VAL A 8 0.61 -14.00 -4.51
N GLY A 9 1.09 -14.72 -5.51
CA GLY A 9 1.50 -14.15 -6.79
C GLY A 9 0.33 -13.96 -7.76
N GLY A 10 0.62 -13.42 -8.95
CA GLY A 10 -0.40 -13.18 -9.98
C GLY A 10 -0.98 -14.47 -10.58
N THR A 11 -0.20 -15.56 -10.66
CA THR A 11 -0.58 -16.83 -11.29
C THR A 11 -0.77 -17.95 -10.29
N PHE A 12 0.12 -18.04 -9.31
CA PHE A 12 0.11 -19.09 -8.31
C PHE A 12 0.19 -18.50 -6.90
N THR A 13 -0.35 -19.27 -5.96
CA THR A 13 -0.26 -19.05 -4.52
C THR A 13 0.55 -20.18 -3.94
N ASP A 14 1.67 -19.82 -3.31
CA ASP A 14 2.63 -20.73 -2.71
C ASP A 14 2.46 -20.77 -1.18
N LEU A 15 2.67 -21.94 -0.59
CA LEU A 15 2.65 -22.15 0.85
C LEU A 15 3.90 -22.93 1.29
N VAL A 16 4.54 -22.44 2.34
CA VAL A 16 5.51 -23.21 3.11
C VAL A 16 4.92 -23.43 4.52
N LEU A 17 4.70 -24.68 4.87
CA LEU A 17 4.15 -25.09 6.16
C LEU A 17 5.24 -25.81 6.97
N ASN A 18 5.61 -25.24 8.11
CA ASN A 18 6.44 -25.90 9.11
C ASN A 18 5.55 -26.41 10.22
N PHE A 19 5.53 -27.73 10.43
CA PHE A 19 4.69 -28.39 11.43
C PHE A 19 5.43 -29.55 12.08
N GLU A 20 5.61 -29.53 13.41
CA GLU A 20 6.29 -30.57 14.18
C GLU A 20 7.67 -30.99 13.59
N GLY A 21 8.45 -30.01 13.16
CA GLY A 21 9.79 -30.22 12.60
C GLY A 21 9.80 -30.67 11.14
N LYS A 22 8.64 -30.86 10.50
CA LYS A 22 8.53 -31.17 9.08
C LYS A 22 8.23 -29.89 8.30
N THR A 23 8.84 -29.73 7.13
CA THR A 23 8.56 -28.64 6.19
C THR A 23 7.86 -29.21 4.97
N LEU A 24 6.70 -28.66 4.64
CA LEU A 24 5.90 -28.98 3.45
C LEU A 24 5.76 -27.75 2.56
N VAL A 25 5.77 -27.95 1.26
CA VAL A 25 5.53 -26.90 0.26
C VAL A 25 4.32 -27.30 -0.57
N LYS A 26 3.41 -26.37 -0.77
CA LYS A 26 2.24 -26.51 -1.62
C LYS A 26 2.11 -25.31 -2.55
N LYS A 27 1.45 -25.53 -3.66
CA LYS A 27 1.19 -24.53 -4.69
C LYS A 27 -0.19 -24.76 -5.30
N VAL A 28 -0.99 -23.69 -5.38
CA VAL A 28 -2.30 -23.70 -6.04
C VAL A 28 -2.41 -22.55 -7.03
N PRO A 29 -3.26 -22.64 -8.06
CA PRO A 29 -3.56 -21.49 -8.91
C PRO A 29 -4.15 -20.33 -8.09
N THR A 30 -3.70 -19.10 -8.34
CA THR A 30 -4.28 -17.90 -7.75
C THR A 30 -5.68 -17.66 -8.30
N THR A 31 -6.58 -17.17 -7.47
CA THR A 31 -7.96 -16.78 -7.83
C THR A 31 -8.08 -15.25 -7.84
N PRO A 32 -7.80 -14.56 -8.98
CA PRO A 32 -7.72 -13.09 -9.02
C PRO A 32 -9.03 -12.36 -8.67
N PHE A 33 -10.17 -13.06 -8.79
CA PHE A 33 -11.48 -12.51 -8.45
C PHE A 33 -11.77 -12.50 -6.94
N ASP A 34 -11.14 -13.40 -6.17
CA ASP A 34 -11.20 -13.48 -4.71
C ASP A 34 -9.99 -14.27 -4.18
N LEU A 35 -9.02 -13.54 -3.67
CA LEU A 35 -7.76 -14.14 -3.20
C LEU A 35 -7.93 -14.93 -1.90
N SER A 36 -8.99 -14.70 -1.15
CA SER A 36 -9.29 -15.48 0.04
C SER A 36 -9.63 -16.95 -0.29
N VAL A 37 -10.00 -17.23 -1.54
CA VAL A 37 -10.24 -18.60 -2.04
C VAL A 37 -8.93 -19.35 -2.20
N CYS A 38 -7.97 -18.84 -2.99
CA CYS A 38 -6.66 -19.51 -3.15
C CYS A 38 -5.87 -19.55 -1.84
N PHE A 39 -5.99 -18.50 -1.00
CA PHE A 39 -5.39 -18.45 0.32
C PHE A 39 -5.89 -19.58 1.23
N SER A 40 -7.20 -19.80 1.32
CA SER A 40 -7.78 -20.90 2.08
C SER A 40 -7.42 -22.26 1.49
N LYS A 41 -7.53 -22.39 0.16
CA LYS A 41 -7.26 -23.64 -0.55
C LYS A 41 -5.82 -24.13 -0.34
N VAL A 42 -4.83 -23.24 -0.39
CA VAL A 42 -3.43 -23.66 -0.20
C VAL A 42 -3.17 -24.14 1.23
N ILE A 43 -3.87 -23.57 2.23
CA ILE A 43 -3.81 -24.03 3.62
C ILE A 43 -4.49 -25.41 3.78
N GLU A 44 -5.65 -25.60 3.14
CA GLU A 44 -6.37 -26.88 3.13
C GLU A 44 -5.51 -28.01 2.52
N GLU A 45 -4.83 -27.75 1.40
CA GLU A 45 -3.91 -28.70 0.79
C GLU A 45 -2.69 -28.98 1.65
N GLY A 46 -2.18 -27.97 2.38
CA GLY A 46 -1.13 -28.13 3.37
C GLY A 46 -1.55 -29.01 4.54
N ALA A 47 -2.73 -28.78 5.11
CA ALA A 47 -3.32 -29.59 6.18
C ALA A 47 -3.58 -31.02 5.71
N GLY A 48 -4.19 -31.20 4.54
CA GLY A 48 -4.48 -32.51 3.95
C GLY A 48 -3.22 -33.36 3.74
N ALA A 49 -2.07 -32.76 3.40
CA ALA A 49 -0.80 -33.46 3.29
C ALA A 49 -0.25 -33.99 4.64
N LEU A 50 -0.75 -33.45 5.75
CA LEU A 50 -0.49 -33.95 7.11
C LEU A 50 -1.56 -34.93 7.60
N GLY A 51 -2.61 -35.20 6.81
CA GLY A 51 -3.78 -35.97 7.23
C GLY A 51 -4.71 -35.22 8.19
N LEU A 52 -4.59 -33.87 8.24
CA LEU A 52 -5.36 -33.00 9.12
C LEU A 52 -6.40 -32.21 8.33
N LYS A 53 -7.45 -31.77 9.03
CA LYS A 53 -8.33 -30.70 8.54
C LYS A 53 -7.76 -29.34 8.91
N MET A 54 -8.19 -28.31 8.22
CA MET A 54 -7.76 -26.93 8.49
C MET A 54 -8.09 -26.49 9.92
N GLU A 55 -9.25 -26.93 10.44
CA GLU A 55 -9.72 -26.67 11.80
C GLU A 55 -8.87 -27.38 12.89
N GLU A 56 -8.17 -28.42 12.53
CA GLU A 56 -7.24 -29.16 13.41
C GLU A 56 -5.84 -28.54 13.35
N LEU A 57 -5.42 -28.09 12.18
CA LEU A 57 -4.11 -27.46 11.97
C LEU A 57 -4.02 -26.07 12.59
N LEU A 58 -4.96 -25.18 12.26
CA LEU A 58 -4.87 -23.74 12.54
C LEU A 58 -4.78 -23.38 14.04
N PRO A 59 -5.45 -24.05 14.98
CA PRO A 59 -5.29 -23.76 16.40
C PRO A 59 -3.88 -24.00 16.93
N SER A 60 -3.11 -24.91 16.30
CA SER A 60 -1.73 -25.25 16.68
C SER A 60 -0.66 -24.37 15.97
N VAL A 61 -1.06 -23.57 14.99
CA VAL A 61 -0.15 -22.67 14.26
C VAL A 61 0.16 -21.44 15.11
N GLU A 62 1.44 -21.19 15.30
CA GLU A 62 1.92 -20.05 16.09
C GLU A 62 1.99 -18.75 15.30
N MET A 63 2.19 -18.84 13.96
CA MET A 63 2.39 -17.68 13.11
C MET A 63 1.96 -17.97 11.68
N ILE A 64 1.18 -17.03 11.10
CA ILE A 64 0.90 -17.01 9.67
C ILE A 64 1.48 -15.72 9.11
N ARG A 65 2.38 -15.83 8.10
CA ARG A 65 2.97 -14.71 7.38
C ARG A 65 2.46 -14.71 5.96
N TYR A 66 2.17 -13.52 5.47
CA TYR A 66 1.57 -13.30 4.16
C TYR A 66 2.40 -12.31 3.36
N SER A 67 2.68 -12.62 2.11
CA SER A 67 3.23 -11.71 1.10
C SER A 67 2.37 -11.72 -0.15
N THR A 68 2.41 -10.64 -0.91
CA THR A 68 1.61 -10.52 -2.13
C THR A 68 2.17 -9.49 -3.10
N THR A 69 1.94 -9.72 -4.39
CA THR A 69 2.21 -8.75 -5.47
C THR A 69 0.98 -7.95 -5.91
N ILE A 70 -0.17 -8.14 -5.25
CA ILE A 70 -1.46 -7.58 -5.67
C ILE A 70 -1.47 -6.06 -5.66
N ALA A 71 -0.88 -5.45 -4.63
CA ALA A 71 -0.78 -4.00 -4.56
C ALA A 71 -0.05 -3.43 -5.79
N MET A 72 1.04 -4.08 -6.21
CA MET A 72 1.78 -3.71 -7.42
C MET A 72 0.93 -3.91 -8.68
N ASN A 73 0.25 -5.06 -8.80
CA ASN A 73 -0.62 -5.34 -9.95
C ASN A 73 -1.75 -4.31 -10.07
N ARG A 74 -2.39 -3.92 -8.96
CA ARG A 74 -3.43 -2.87 -8.96
C ARG A 74 -2.90 -1.50 -9.38
N LEU A 75 -1.66 -1.17 -9.02
CA LEU A 75 -1.02 0.06 -9.49
C LEU A 75 -0.76 0.02 -11.00
N ILE A 76 -0.25 -1.10 -11.52
CA ILE A 76 0.01 -1.31 -12.95
C ILE A 76 -1.29 -1.27 -13.75
N GLU A 77 -2.33 -1.95 -13.28
CA GLU A 77 -3.66 -2.02 -13.91
C GLU A 77 -4.50 -0.75 -13.72
N ARG A 78 -4.05 0.18 -12.87
CA ARG A 78 -4.75 1.42 -12.53
C ARG A 78 -6.19 1.22 -12.02
N LYS A 79 -6.42 0.16 -11.25
CA LYS A 79 -7.73 -0.23 -10.70
C LYS A 79 -7.99 0.33 -9.28
N GLY A 80 -7.56 1.55 -8.99
CA GLY A 80 -7.83 2.23 -7.72
C GLY A 80 -8.97 3.24 -7.82
N PRO A 81 -9.37 3.84 -6.69
CA PRO A 81 -10.41 4.86 -6.65
C PRO A 81 -9.92 6.16 -7.30
N ARG A 82 -10.85 6.94 -7.84
CA ARG A 82 -10.56 8.31 -8.27
C ARG A 82 -10.33 9.19 -7.04
N LEU A 83 -9.12 9.69 -6.86
CA LEU A 83 -8.72 10.47 -5.69
C LEU A 83 -8.68 11.97 -6.01
N GLY A 84 -8.96 12.79 -5.00
CA GLY A 84 -8.64 14.22 -5.00
C GLY A 84 -7.39 14.48 -4.14
N LEU A 85 -6.49 15.34 -4.63
CA LEU A 85 -5.35 15.83 -3.85
C LEU A 85 -5.59 17.28 -3.42
N ILE A 86 -5.46 17.52 -2.12
CA ILE A 86 -5.53 18.85 -1.50
C ILE A 86 -4.13 19.19 -1.02
N THR A 87 -3.56 20.26 -1.54
CA THR A 87 -2.22 20.75 -1.20
C THR A 87 -2.24 22.23 -0.83
N SER A 88 -1.11 22.80 -0.43
CA SER A 88 -0.96 24.25 -0.23
C SER A 88 -1.06 25.00 -1.57
N GLU A 89 -1.76 26.13 -1.60
CA GLU A 89 -1.87 26.98 -2.79
C GLU A 89 -0.49 27.30 -3.39
N GLY A 90 -0.34 27.12 -4.71
CA GLY A 90 0.91 27.28 -5.48
C GLY A 90 1.80 26.04 -5.51
N HIS A 91 1.38 24.91 -4.90
CA HIS A 91 2.10 23.64 -4.88
C HIS A 91 1.37 22.48 -5.57
N GLU A 92 0.36 22.79 -6.38
CA GLU A 92 -0.49 21.82 -7.06
C GLU A 92 0.27 20.96 -8.09
N ASP A 93 1.38 21.47 -8.61
CA ASP A 93 2.13 20.80 -9.67
C ASP A 93 3.33 19.97 -9.15
N VAL A 94 3.58 19.96 -7.84
CA VAL A 94 4.73 19.25 -7.23
C VAL A 94 4.78 17.79 -7.63
N VAL A 95 3.64 17.08 -7.58
CA VAL A 95 3.56 15.66 -7.94
C VAL A 95 3.78 15.45 -9.44
N LEU A 96 3.29 16.40 -10.27
CA LEU A 96 3.40 16.31 -11.72
C LEU A 96 4.79 16.69 -12.22
N ILE A 97 5.44 17.68 -11.60
CA ILE A 97 6.83 18.05 -11.89
C ILE A 97 7.74 16.89 -11.51
N GLY A 98 7.52 16.28 -10.34
CA GLY A 98 8.41 15.28 -9.79
C GLY A 98 9.81 15.86 -9.59
N ARG A 99 10.81 15.02 -9.49
CA ARG A 99 12.22 15.46 -9.40
C ARG A 99 12.96 15.41 -10.74
N GLY A 100 12.23 15.43 -11.85
CA GLY A 100 12.81 15.34 -13.19
C GLY A 100 13.26 13.93 -13.60
N ALA A 101 13.57 13.05 -12.67
CA ALA A 101 14.02 11.68 -12.94
C ALA A 101 13.01 10.85 -13.74
N GLN A 102 11.72 11.06 -13.48
CA GLN A 102 10.61 10.36 -14.17
C GLN A 102 10.63 10.49 -15.70
N TRP A 103 11.30 11.50 -16.25
CA TRP A 103 11.40 11.70 -17.69
C TRP A 103 12.34 10.72 -18.36
N ILE A 104 13.30 10.21 -17.63
CA ILE A 104 14.39 9.37 -18.13
C ILE A 104 14.31 7.92 -17.60
N ASP A 105 13.40 7.65 -16.67
CA ASP A 105 13.21 6.31 -16.13
C ASP A 105 12.78 5.34 -17.24
N GLY A 106 13.48 4.22 -17.35
CA GLY A 106 13.23 3.19 -18.37
C GLY A 106 13.75 3.54 -19.77
N THR A 107 14.31 4.73 -20.00
CA THR A 107 14.86 5.12 -21.31
C THR A 107 16.29 4.62 -21.51
N ARG A 108 16.63 4.26 -22.75
CA ARG A 108 18.01 3.90 -23.13
C ARG A 108 18.91 5.15 -23.07
N VAL A 109 20.21 4.96 -22.84
CA VAL A 109 21.16 6.08 -22.74
C VAL A 109 21.13 7.01 -23.97
N ALA A 110 21.00 6.45 -25.17
CA ALA A 110 20.86 7.21 -26.42
C ALA A 110 19.58 8.07 -26.47
N GLU A 111 18.51 7.62 -25.82
CA GLU A 111 17.20 8.30 -25.82
C GLU A 111 17.12 9.41 -24.75
N ARG A 112 17.98 9.36 -23.71
CA ARG A 112 17.96 10.34 -22.62
C ARG A 112 18.22 11.78 -23.05
N ARG A 113 18.83 11.99 -24.24
CA ARG A 113 19.07 13.31 -24.83
C ARG A 113 18.00 13.74 -25.82
N ASN A 114 17.07 12.87 -26.14
CA ASN A 114 15.99 13.14 -27.11
C ASN A 114 14.68 13.43 -26.37
N LEU A 115 14.36 14.71 -26.17
CA LEU A 115 13.15 15.16 -25.49
C LEU A 115 11.86 14.69 -26.15
N ALA A 116 11.88 14.41 -27.46
CA ALA A 116 10.69 13.99 -28.20
C ALA A 116 10.21 12.58 -27.81
N VAL A 117 11.10 11.72 -27.30
CA VAL A 117 10.77 10.35 -26.87
C VAL A 117 10.57 10.24 -25.36
N GLN A 118 10.88 11.29 -24.62
CA GLN A 118 10.71 11.30 -23.16
C GLN A 118 9.22 11.51 -22.84
N LYS A 119 8.65 10.58 -22.10
CA LYS A 119 7.26 10.64 -21.65
C LYS A 119 7.19 10.39 -20.15
N LYS A 120 6.58 11.30 -19.42
CA LYS A 120 6.21 11.01 -18.02
C LYS A 120 5.14 9.95 -17.99
N PRO A 121 5.16 9.05 -16.97
CA PRO A 121 4.03 8.20 -16.71
C PRO A 121 2.80 9.06 -16.37
N ASP A 122 1.62 8.62 -16.82
CA ASP A 122 0.37 9.30 -16.47
C ASP A 122 0.20 9.28 -14.93
N PRO A 123 -0.13 10.42 -14.31
CA PRO A 123 -0.25 10.49 -12.87
C PRO A 123 -1.45 9.67 -12.35
N LEU A 124 -1.38 9.14 -11.12
CA LEU A 124 -2.52 8.49 -10.47
C LEU A 124 -3.64 9.47 -10.14
N ILE A 125 -3.29 10.72 -9.86
CA ILE A 125 -4.24 11.83 -9.66
C ILE A 125 -3.99 12.85 -10.77
N PRO A 126 -4.91 13.02 -11.73
CA PRO A 126 -4.74 13.98 -12.83
C PRO A 126 -4.83 15.41 -12.32
N ARG A 127 -4.26 16.36 -13.07
CA ARG A 127 -4.14 17.79 -12.66
C ARG A 127 -5.46 18.43 -12.24
N ASP A 128 -6.54 18.07 -12.92
CA ASP A 128 -7.89 18.59 -12.64
C ASP A 128 -8.52 18.02 -11.35
N MET A 129 -7.87 17.04 -10.72
CA MET A 129 -8.20 16.49 -9.41
C MET A 129 -7.25 16.96 -8.31
N ILE A 130 -6.40 17.95 -8.58
CA ILE A 130 -5.46 18.55 -7.61
C ILE A 130 -5.86 20.00 -7.38
N VAL A 131 -6.06 20.36 -6.11
CA VAL A 131 -6.41 21.72 -5.68
C VAL A 131 -5.46 22.22 -4.61
N GLY A 132 -5.10 23.50 -4.67
CA GLY A 132 -4.36 24.19 -3.63
C GLY A 132 -5.31 24.96 -2.72
N VAL A 133 -5.16 24.85 -1.41
CA VAL A 133 -5.95 25.58 -0.42
C VAL A 133 -5.16 26.74 0.15
N LYS A 134 -5.87 27.83 0.45
CA LYS A 134 -5.29 29.04 1.03
C LYS A 134 -4.91 28.79 2.47
N GLU A 135 -3.65 28.48 2.70
CA GLU A 135 -3.03 28.28 4.01
C GLU A 135 -1.50 28.41 3.88
N ARG A 136 -0.78 28.55 4.98
CA ARG A 136 0.69 28.46 4.97
C ARG A 136 1.25 28.17 6.35
N ILE A 137 2.07 27.14 6.42
CA ILE A 137 2.96 26.84 7.54
C ILE A 137 4.40 27.01 7.05
N ASP A 138 5.28 27.58 7.85
CA ASP A 138 6.70 27.76 7.51
C ASP A 138 7.59 26.58 7.94
N SER A 139 8.88 26.66 7.64
CA SER A 139 9.88 25.64 7.96
C SER A 139 10.16 25.47 9.46
N ARG A 140 9.60 26.32 10.31
CA ARG A 140 9.69 26.25 11.79
C ARG A 140 8.39 25.69 12.40
N GLY A 141 7.38 25.43 11.57
CA GLY A 141 6.05 24.98 12.01
C GLY A 141 5.13 26.12 12.44
N THR A 142 5.50 27.38 12.18
CA THR A 142 4.68 28.53 12.49
C THR A 142 3.59 28.73 11.44
N ILE A 143 2.37 29.00 11.86
CA ILE A 143 1.26 29.33 10.96
C ILE A 143 1.46 30.77 10.48
N ILE A 144 1.81 30.95 9.21
CA ILE A 144 1.94 32.26 8.54
C ILE A 144 0.60 32.75 7.99
N ARG A 145 -0.19 31.78 7.46
CA ARG A 145 -1.54 32.06 6.97
C ARG A 145 -2.48 30.98 7.51
N PRO A 146 -3.52 31.32 8.27
CA PRO A 146 -4.53 30.37 8.68
C PRO A 146 -5.21 29.68 7.50
N LEU A 147 -5.73 28.48 7.71
CA LEU A 147 -6.52 27.77 6.72
C LEU A 147 -7.82 28.52 6.44
N ASP A 148 -8.06 28.84 5.18
CA ASP A 148 -9.33 29.40 4.70
C ASP A 148 -10.33 28.24 4.52
N GLU A 149 -11.23 28.09 5.49
CA GLU A 149 -12.19 26.98 5.51
C GLU A 149 -13.26 27.10 4.40
N GLU A 150 -13.63 28.29 3.99
CA GLU A 150 -14.62 28.48 2.92
C GLU A 150 -14.01 28.09 1.54
N ASP A 151 -12.78 28.53 1.30
CA ASP A 151 -12.01 28.12 0.13
C ASP A 151 -11.85 26.59 0.08
N LEU A 152 -11.51 25.96 1.22
CA LEU A 152 -11.42 24.50 1.34
C LEU A 152 -12.75 23.81 0.99
N ARG A 153 -13.87 24.23 1.61
CA ARG A 153 -15.20 23.63 1.37
C ARG A 153 -15.61 23.72 -0.11
N SER A 154 -15.34 24.87 -0.74
CA SER A 154 -15.59 25.06 -2.15
C SER A 154 -14.79 24.08 -3.01
N LYS A 155 -13.50 23.90 -2.71
CA LYS A 155 -12.58 23.01 -3.42
C LYS A 155 -12.89 21.53 -3.20
N VAL A 156 -13.30 21.16 -2.00
CA VAL A 156 -13.78 19.80 -1.70
C VAL A 156 -15.01 19.47 -2.52
N ARG A 157 -16.02 20.36 -2.56
CA ARG A 157 -17.22 20.19 -3.39
C ARG A 157 -16.87 20.11 -4.88
N TYR A 158 -15.93 20.92 -5.36
CA TYR A 158 -15.43 20.84 -6.72
C TYR A 158 -14.89 19.44 -7.05
N LEU A 159 -14.03 18.87 -6.19
CA LEU A 159 -13.45 17.53 -6.37
C LEU A 159 -14.50 16.43 -6.32
N VAL A 160 -15.47 16.52 -5.37
CA VAL A 160 -16.57 15.57 -5.25
C VAL A 160 -17.45 15.57 -6.51
N ASN A 161 -17.79 16.75 -7.02
CA ASN A 161 -18.57 16.91 -8.24
C ASN A 161 -17.85 16.33 -9.47
N ARG A 162 -16.52 16.28 -9.46
CA ARG A 162 -15.70 15.62 -10.47
C ARG A 162 -15.50 14.13 -10.21
N GLY A 163 -16.13 13.57 -9.20
CA GLY A 163 -16.17 12.14 -8.91
C GLY A 163 -15.07 11.64 -7.98
N ALA A 164 -14.50 12.48 -7.12
CA ALA A 164 -13.59 12.02 -6.07
C ALA A 164 -14.26 10.96 -5.18
N ARG A 165 -13.54 9.91 -4.85
CA ARG A 165 -13.95 8.79 -3.97
C ARG A 165 -13.08 8.70 -2.71
N GLY A 166 -12.21 9.66 -2.50
CA GLY A 166 -11.33 9.80 -1.35
C GLY A 166 -10.38 10.96 -1.56
N PHE A 167 -9.73 11.38 -0.50
CA PHE A 167 -8.83 12.52 -0.51
C PHE A 167 -7.45 12.18 0.04
N VAL A 168 -6.45 12.77 -0.59
CA VAL A 168 -5.11 12.90 -0.03
C VAL A 168 -4.90 14.36 0.35
N VAL A 169 -4.48 14.60 1.58
CA VAL A 169 -4.14 15.94 2.07
C VAL A 169 -2.63 15.98 2.29
N SER A 170 -1.95 16.84 1.57
CA SER A 170 -0.50 17.01 1.65
C SER A 170 -0.15 18.49 1.62
N LEU A 171 -0.11 19.08 2.81
CA LEU A 171 0.21 20.49 2.97
C LEU A 171 1.72 20.67 3.25
N LEU A 172 2.23 21.85 2.89
CA LEU A 172 3.62 22.19 3.19
C LEU A 172 3.84 22.19 4.71
N TRP A 173 4.93 21.53 5.13
CA TRP A 173 5.31 21.39 6.53
C TRP A 173 4.26 20.71 7.44
N GLY A 174 3.24 20.08 6.85
CA GLY A 174 2.20 19.36 7.59
C GLY A 174 2.73 18.22 8.47
N PHE A 175 3.91 17.67 8.17
CA PHE A 175 4.59 16.68 9.02
C PHE A 175 5.19 17.31 10.29
N LEU A 176 5.55 18.59 10.26
CA LEU A 176 6.10 19.34 11.39
C LEU A 176 4.98 19.94 12.23
N ASN A 177 3.98 20.54 11.59
CA ASN A 177 2.79 21.06 12.26
C ASN A 177 1.52 20.51 11.55
N PRO A 178 0.87 19.50 12.12
CA PRO A 178 -0.27 18.81 11.47
C PRO A 178 -1.62 19.52 11.65
N LEU A 179 -1.67 20.72 12.26
CA LEU A 179 -2.93 21.38 12.60
C LEU A 179 -3.82 21.61 11.36
N HIS A 180 -3.29 22.15 10.28
CA HIS A 180 -4.07 22.39 9.07
C HIS A 180 -4.50 21.09 8.38
N GLU A 181 -3.62 20.07 8.25
CA GLU A 181 -4.01 18.77 7.69
C GLU A 181 -5.12 18.10 8.50
N LYS A 182 -5.03 18.14 9.84
CA LYS A 182 -6.07 17.61 10.73
C LYS A 182 -7.39 18.39 10.56
N ARG A 183 -7.32 19.72 10.49
CA ARG A 183 -8.51 20.54 10.30
C ARG A 183 -9.20 20.29 8.97
N VAL A 184 -8.43 20.12 7.88
CA VAL A 184 -8.96 19.70 6.57
C VAL A 184 -9.71 18.38 6.69
N LYS A 185 -9.13 17.39 7.37
CA LYS A 185 -9.78 16.08 7.58
C LYS A 185 -11.08 16.19 8.38
N GLU A 186 -11.10 17.00 9.46
CA GLU A 186 -12.30 17.24 10.26
C GLU A 186 -13.42 17.84 9.38
N ILE A 187 -13.14 18.89 8.63
CA ILE A 187 -14.11 19.55 7.76
C ILE A 187 -14.70 18.59 6.73
N ILE A 188 -13.85 17.77 6.10
CA ILE A 188 -14.33 16.75 5.14
C ILE A 188 -15.21 15.72 5.84
N ARG A 189 -14.84 15.26 7.04
CA ARG A 189 -15.63 14.29 7.82
C ARG A 189 -16.95 14.85 8.32
N ASP A 190 -17.02 16.13 8.61
CA ASP A 190 -18.25 16.82 9.01
C ASP A 190 -19.26 16.91 7.86
N GLU A 191 -18.79 17.11 6.62
CA GLU A 191 -19.63 17.15 5.44
C GLU A 191 -19.99 15.75 4.90
N TYR A 192 -19.05 14.80 4.97
CA TYR A 192 -19.17 13.42 4.46
C TYR A 192 -18.91 12.42 5.58
N LYS A 193 -19.86 12.32 6.49
CA LYS A 193 -19.74 11.54 7.74
C LYS A 193 -19.49 10.05 7.48
N GLU A 194 -18.71 9.41 8.35
CA GLU A 194 -18.25 8.03 8.20
C GLU A 194 -19.41 7.00 8.14
N PHE A 195 -20.54 7.31 8.74
CA PHE A 195 -21.73 6.44 8.69
C PHE A 195 -22.63 6.67 7.45
N HIS A 196 -22.31 7.62 6.59
CA HIS A 196 -23.02 7.81 5.33
C HIS A 196 -22.49 6.86 4.27
N ILE A 197 -23.37 6.35 3.39
CA ILE A 197 -22.98 5.53 2.23
C ILE A 197 -21.94 6.26 1.34
N GLY A 198 -22.04 7.59 1.28
CA GLY A 198 -21.11 8.45 0.54
C GLY A 198 -19.85 8.89 1.30
N TYR A 199 -19.47 8.18 2.37
CA TYR A 199 -18.25 8.48 3.11
C TYR A 199 -17.01 8.51 2.21
N LEU A 200 -16.18 9.53 2.42
CA LEU A 200 -14.95 9.76 1.65
C LEU A 200 -13.72 9.63 2.57
N PRO A 201 -12.90 8.60 2.41
CA PRO A 201 -11.70 8.43 3.22
C PRO A 201 -10.69 9.56 2.95
N VAL A 202 -10.01 9.99 4.01
CA VAL A 202 -9.01 11.08 3.97
C VAL A 202 -7.69 10.58 4.53
N VAL A 203 -6.66 10.59 3.71
CA VAL A 203 -5.28 10.23 4.08
C VAL A 203 -4.47 11.51 4.23
N LEU A 204 -3.84 11.68 5.40
CA LEU A 204 -2.94 12.81 5.70
C LEU A 204 -1.50 12.41 5.42
N ALA A 205 -0.83 13.13 4.53
CA ALA A 205 0.53 12.81 4.12
C ALA A 205 1.55 12.89 5.27
N GLY A 206 1.38 13.85 6.17
CA GLY A 206 2.23 13.98 7.35
C GLY A 206 2.12 12.80 8.34
N GLN A 207 1.00 12.05 8.33
CA GLN A 207 0.83 10.83 9.14
C GLN A 207 1.41 9.58 8.49
N VAL A 208 1.40 9.50 7.16
CA VAL A 208 1.96 8.37 6.40
C VAL A 208 3.48 8.42 6.43
N VAL A 209 4.06 9.60 6.16
CA VAL A 209 5.51 9.83 6.14
C VAL A 209 5.84 11.13 6.86
N GLY A 210 6.25 11.03 8.11
CA GLY A 210 6.57 12.17 8.98
C GLY A 210 7.96 12.74 8.77
N LYS A 211 8.38 13.03 7.53
CA LYS A 211 9.71 13.59 7.22
C LYS A 211 9.69 14.58 6.07
N LEU A 212 10.80 15.33 5.94
CA LEU A 212 11.02 16.27 4.84
C LEU A 212 10.96 15.58 3.47
N GLY A 213 10.54 16.31 2.45
CA GLY A 213 10.36 15.84 1.08
C GLY A 213 8.89 15.78 0.70
N GLU A 214 8.31 16.90 0.24
CA GLU A 214 6.88 16.99 -0.09
C GLU A 214 6.49 16.06 -1.24
N TYR A 215 7.36 15.86 -2.22
CA TYR A 215 7.09 14.98 -3.36
C TYR A 215 6.93 13.53 -2.90
N GLU A 216 7.93 12.97 -2.22
CA GLU A 216 7.94 11.58 -1.75
C GLU A 216 6.84 11.34 -0.72
N ARG A 217 6.60 12.31 0.18
CA ARG A 217 5.55 12.24 1.17
C ARG A 217 4.17 12.19 0.52
N THR A 218 3.94 13.04 -0.48
CA THR A 218 2.66 13.08 -1.21
C THR A 218 2.45 11.79 -2.01
N LEU A 219 3.48 11.28 -2.69
CA LEU A 219 3.39 10.01 -3.41
C LEU A 219 3.06 8.84 -2.48
N ALA A 220 3.72 8.73 -1.33
CA ALA A 220 3.42 7.67 -0.36
C ALA A 220 1.96 7.74 0.13
N ALA A 221 1.45 8.94 0.39
CA ALA A 221 0.06 9.14 0.78
C ALA A 221 -0.94 8.81 -0.36
N ILE A 222 -0.58 9.13 -1.62
CA ILE A 222 -1.38 8.74 -2.79
C ILE A 222 -1.42 7.23 -2.93
N LEU A 223 -0.29 6.52 -2.79
CA LEU A 223 -0.24 5.06 -2.84
C LEU A 223 -1.10 4.43 -1.74
N ASP A 224 -1.01 4.94 -0.51
CA ASP A 224 -1.86 4.44 0.57
C ASP A 224 -3.34 4.66 0.27
N ALA A 225 -3.75 5.87 -0.09
CA ALA A 225 -5.15 6.16 -0.41
C ALA A 225 -5.68 5.33 -1.59
N TYR A 226 -4.82 5.05 -2.58
CA TYR A 226 -5.17 4.31 -3.78
C TYR A 226 -5.37 2.81 -3.52
N LEU A 227 -4.58 2.22 -2.62
CA LEU A 227 -4.53 0.78 -2.38
C LEU A 227 -5.30 0.34 -1.12
N GLN A 228 -5.39 1.20 -0.10
CA GLN A 228 -5.82 0.86 1.25
C GLN A 228 -7.17 0.13 1.28
N ARG A 229 -8.19 0.69 0.63
CA ARG A 229 -9.56 0.13 0.69
C ARG A 229 -9.64 -1.28 0.12
N SER A 230 -8.99 -1.51 -1.00
CA SER A 230 -9.01 -2.80 -1.65
C SER A 230 -8.24 -3.85 -0.87
N MET A 231 -7.06 -3.48 -0.35
CA MET A 231 -6.27 -4.36 0.51
C MET A 231 -7.01 -4.68 1.82
N GLN A 232 -7.68 -3.70 2.42
CA GLN A 232 -8.45 -3.91 3.63
C GLN A 232 -9.58 -4.94 3.42
N ILE A 233 -10.33 -4.85 2.33
CA ILE A 233 -11.41 -5.80 2.01
C ILE A 233 -10.85 -7.22 1.89
N GLU A 234 -9.77 -7.41 1.16
CA GLU A 234 -9.14 -8.72 0.95
C GLU A 234 -8.55 -9.30 2.23
N LEU A 235 -7.78 -8.49 2.96
CA LEU A 235 -7.16 -8.94 4.21
C LEU A 235 -8.20 -9.24 5.29
N SER A 236 -9.31 -8.49 5.33
CA SER A 236 -10.43 -8.80 6.22
C SER A 236 -11.07 -10.15 5.88
N ALA A 237 -11.33 -10.41 4.60
CA ALA A 237 -11.91 -11.68 4.16
C ALA A 237 -10.99 -12.89 4.50
N MET A 238 -9.67 -12.74 4.31
CA MET A 238 -8.70 -13.77 4.70
C MET A 238 -8.68 -13.97 6.22
N TRP A 239 -8.68 -12.87 6.97
CA TRP A 239 -8.69 -12.88 8.41
C TRP A 239 -9.93 -13.56 8.99
N ASP A 240 -11.13 -13.24 8.46
CA ASP A 240 -12.38 -13.83 8.90
C ASP A 240 -12.37 -15.34 8.66
N LYS A 241 -11.96 -15.82 7.49
CA LYS A 241 -11.81 -17.24 7.19
C LYS A 241 -10.83 -17.96 8.14
N LEU A 242 -9.74 -17.34 8.51
CA LEU A 242 -8.80 -17.90 9.48
C LEU A 242 -9.44 -18.01 10.88
N ARG A 243 -10.19 -16.97 11.29
CA ARG A 243 -10.88 -16.96 12.59
C ARG A 243 -11.98 -18.00 12.67
N GLU A 244 -12.80 -18.15 11.65
CA GLU A 244 -13.83 -19.16 11.54
C GLU A 244 -13.27 -20.59 11.67
N ARG A 245 -12.03 -20.81 11.22
CA ARG A 245 -11.32 -22.09 11.26
C ARG A 245 -10.41 -22.25 12.49
N GLY A 246 -10.54 -21.37 13.49
CA GLY A 246 -9.90 -21.51 14.81
C GLY A 246 -8.53 -20.87 14.97
N TYR A 247 -7.99 -20.11 13.99
CA TYR A 247 -6.76 -19.35 14.16
C TYR A 247 -6.99 -18.14 15.06
N LYS A 248 -6.26 -18.04 16.17
CA LYS A 248 -6.48 -16.99 17.19
C LYS A 248 -5.41 -15.90 17.22
N LYS A 249 -4.32 -16.06 16.47
CA LYS A 249 -3.18 -15.14 16.49
C LYS A 249 -3.26 -14.12 15.33
N PRO A 250 -2.48 -13.05 15.35
CA PRO A 250 -2.49 -12.06 14.27
C PRO A 250 -2.06 -12.66 12.92
N LEU A 251 -2.71 -12.25 11.84
CA LEU A 251 -2.17 -12.44 10.50
C LEU A 251 -1.08 -11.38 10.28
N LEU A 252 0.11 -11.83 9.92
CA LEU A 252 1.28 -10.98 9.72
C LEU A 252 1.53 -10.77 8.24
N MET A 253 1.95 -9.57 7.88
CA MET A 253 2.29 -9.21 6.50
C MET A 253 3.75 -8.80 6.41
N ILE A 254 4.44 -9.28 5.38
CA ILE A 254 5.80 -8.88 5.07
C ILE A 254 5.77 -7.46 4.51
N GLN A 255 6.69 -6.63 4.96
CA GLN A 255 6.82 -5.24 4.52
C GLN A 255 7.90 -5.09 3.45
N SER A 256 7.81 -4.04 2.66
CA SER A 256 8.82 -3.66 1.65
C SER A 256 10.21 -3.35 2.25
N SER A 257 10.32 -3.23 3.56
CA SER A 257 11.59 -3.10 4.29
C SER A 257 12.22 -4.45 4.69
N GLY A 258 11.56 -5.58 4.41
CA GLY A 258 11.94 -6.90 4.91
C GLY A 258 11.46 -7.21 6.33
N GLY A 259 10.83 -6.25 7.02
CA GLY A 259 10.20 -6.47 8.31
C GLY A 259 8.84 -7.15 8.21
N ILE A 260 8.23 -7.44 9.36
CA ILE A 260 6.92 -8.07 9.49
C ILE A 260 6.05 -7.21 10.39
N ALA A 261 4.79 -7.02 10.02
CA ALA A 261 3.80 -6.32 10.85
C ALA A 261 2.45 -7.02 10.79
N GLU A 262 1.63 -6.82 11.82
CA GLU A 262 0.22 -7.22 11.80
C GLU A 262 -0.52 -6.49 10.66
N VAL A 263 -1.37 -7.20 9.91
CA VAL A 263 -2.05 -6.65 8.73
C VAL A 263 -2.85 -5.39 9.02
N PHE A 264 -3.46 -5.27 10.21
CA PHE A 264 -4.23 -4.07 10.60
C PHE A 264 -3.39 -2.95 11.23
N ARG A 265 -2.07 -3.15 11.36
CA ARG A 265 -1.12 -2.15 11.90
C ARG A 265 -0.07 -1.72 10.90
N THR A 266 -0.27 -2.03 9.62
CA THR A 266 0.61 -1.60 8.54
C THR A 266 -0.15 -0.74 7.54
N THR A 267 0.56 -0.16 6.58
CA THR A 267 0.00 0.66 5.52
C THR A 267 0.30 0.05 4.15
N ALA A 268 -0.52 0.35 3.16
CA ALA A 268 -0.35 -0.20 1.82
C ALA A 268 1.00 0.18 1.19
N SER A 269 1.47 1.41 1.40
CA SER A 269 2.77 1.88 0.92
C SER A 269 3.97 1.11 1.51
N ARG A 270 3.79 0.49 2.68
CA ARG A 270 4.83 -0.33 3.30
C ARG A 270 4.85 -1.77 2.82
N THR A 271 3.85 -2.22 2.09
CA THR A 271 3.65 -3.64 1.73
C THR A 271 3.60 -3.90 0.24
N PHE A 272 3.51 -2.85 -0.60
CA PHE A 272 3.28 -3.00 -2.04
C PHE A 272 4.35 -3.83 -2.78
N ASN A 273 5.54 -3.95 -2.24
CA ASN A 273 6.67 -4.69 -2.80
C ASN A 273 7.10 -5.88 -1.92
N SER A 274 6.19 -6.42 -1.12
CA SER A 274 6.49 -7.47 -0.12
C SER A 274 6.97 -8.79 -0.75
N GLY A 275 6.40 -9.23 -1.87
CA GLY A 275 6.80 -10.44 -2.59
C GLY A 275 8.28 -10.42 -3.02
N PRO A 276 8.70 -9.48 -3.89
CA PRO A 276 10.10 -9.36 -4.30
C PRO A 276 11.08 -9.22 -3.14
N VAL A 277 10.72 -8.47 -2.10
CA VAL A 277 11.58 -8.29 -0.91
C VAL A 277 11.70 -9.56 -0.10
N SER A 278 10.63 -10.34 0.08
CA SER A 278 10.69 -11.64 0.75
C SER A 278 11.60 -12.62 0.01
N GLY A 279 11.52 -12.66 -1.33
CA GLY A 279 12.42 -13.43 -2.17
C GLY A 279 13.89 -13.03 -1.99
N LEU A 280 14.18 -11.72 -1.98
CA LEU A 280 15.54 -11.20 -1.74
C LEU A 280 16.07 -11.60 -0.37
N MET A 281 15.26 -11.52 0.69
CA MET A 281 15.63 -11.93 2.04
C MET A 281 15.90 -13.44 2.11
N GLY A 282 15.08 -14.24 1.43
CA GLY A 282 15.28 -15.68 1.29
C GLY A 282 16.59 -16.02 0.55
N ALA A 283 16.85 -15.39 -0.60
CA ALA A 283 18.09 -15.56 -1.35
C ALA A 283 19.33 -15.18 -0.52
N HIS A 284 19.26 -14.07 0.23
CA HIS A 284 20.33 -13.66 1.14
C HIS A 284 20.59 -14.72 2.22
N HIS A 285 19.55 -15.27 2.84
CA HIS A 285 19.67 -16.31 3.86
C HIS A 285 20.32 -17.58 3.31
N VAL A 286 19.86 -18.06 2.16
CA VAL A 286 20.45 -19.25 1.49
C VAL A 286 21.90 -19.00 1.13
N ALA A 287 22.23 -17.85 0.54
CA ALA A 287 23.59 -17.49 0.19
C ALA A 287 24.53 -17.52 1.41
N LYS A 288 24.10 -16.89 2.50
CA LYS A 288 24.86 -16.86 3.76
C LYS A 288 25.08 -18.29 4.31
N THR A 289 24.06 -19.14 4.28
CA THR A 289 24.14 -20.53 4.72
C THR A 289 25.12 -21.34 3.88
N LEU A 290 25.19 -21.06 2.56
CA LEU A 290 26.11 -21.71 1.63
C LEU A 290 27.50 -21.07 1.56
N GLY A 291 27.75 -19.98 2.30
CA GLY A 291 29.04 -19.30 2.35
C GLY A 291 29.31 -18.38 1.16
N TYR A 292 28.28 -18.01 0.38
CA TYR A 292 28.45 -17.05 -0.73
C TYR A 292 28.40 -15.59 -0.24
N SER A 293 29.38 -14.80 -0.63
CA SER A 293 29.47 -13.37 -0.29
C SER A 293 28.73 -12.46 -1.29
N ASN A 294 28.60 -12.93 -2.55
CA ASN A 294 27.95 -12.18 -3.62
C ASN A 294 26.90 -13.04 -4.30
N VAL A 295 25.69 -12.53 -4.40
CA VAL A 295 24.53 -13.25 -4.98
C VAL A 295 23.71 -12.31 -5.83
N ILE A 296 23.25 -12.79 -6.97
CA ILE A 296 22.27 -12.13 -7.82
C ILE A 296 20.98 -12.95 -7.73
N MET A 297 19.91 -12.30 -7.30
CA MET A 297 18.56 -12.84 -7.35
C MET A 297 17.84 -12.32 -8.58
N THR A 298 17.20 -13.20 -9.32
CA THR A 298 16.28 -12.85 -10.41
C THR A 298 14.87 -13.33 -10.02
N ASP A 299 13.90 -12.44 -10.11
CA ASP A 299 12.48 -12.73 -9.89
C ASP A 299 11.74 -12.34 -11.17
N MET A 300 11.11 -13.33 -11.80
CA MET A 300 10.43 -13.18 -13.07
C MET A 300 9.01 -13.71 -12.90
N GLY A 301 8.06 -12.78 -12.91
CA GLY A 301 6.64 -13.08 -12.73
C GLY A 301 5.76 -12.47 -13.80
#